data_0e643752d4caa29af757e26d3c1d3735
#
_entry.id   0e643752d4caa29af757e26d3c1d3735
#
_cell.length_a   1.000
_cell.length_b   1.000
_cell.length_c   1.000
_cell.angle_alpha   90.00
_cell.angle_beta   90.00
_cell.angle_gamma   90.00
#
_symmetry.space_group_name_H-M   'P 1'
#
loop_
_entity.id
_entity.type
_entity.pdbx_description
1 polymer ?
#
loop_
_entity_poly.entity_id
_entity_poly.type
_entity_poly.pdbx_seq_one_letter_code
_entity_poly.pdbx_strand_id
1 'polypeptide(L)'
;MTTTTQRRPGPPPGAAGPPGRAGFGPLLRAEWTKFRTVRGWVIGMAVAALVMVLFGLLASAGSHFGCAGPGCPPAHPVGPGGQAVTDNFYFVHQPLAGNGSITVRVTSMTGAIFGNEASGGAGARAHQAGGPPPRVTSRGTQPWAKAGIIIKDGTSQGSAYAAILVTPGHGVRFQYDYVNDTAGLPGTVSAAAPRWLRLTRAGDEVTGYDSADGTHWSQVGRASLAGLPGTGQAGLLVASPGYNQSFDQHLGGSSGVTGPTLAT
;
A
#
# COMPACT_ATOMS: atom_id res chain seq x y z
N MET A 1 85.11 0.91 -58.83
CA MET A 1 83.67 0.98 -59.05
C MET A 1 83.00 1.42 -57.75
N THR A 2 82.69 2.68 -57.63
CA THR A 2 82.11 3.27 -56.38
C THR A 2 80.65 3.53 -56.65
N THR A 3 79.77 2.76 -55.95
CA THR A 3 78.33 2.90 -56.11
C THR A 3 77.81 3.93 -55.11
N THR A 4 77.40 5.09 -55.61
CA THR A 4 76.82 6.19 -54.78
C THR A 4 75.32 5.90 -54.56
N THR A 5 74.93 5.63 -53.32
CA THR A 5 73.53 5.48 -52.94
C THR A 5 72.90 6.82 -52.70
N GLN A 6 72.00 7.20 -53.58
CA GLN A 6 71.23 8.45 -53.50
C GLN A 6 70.10 8.36 -52.49
N ARG A 7 70.21 9.15 -51.41
CA ARG A 7 69.20 9.23 -50.33
C ARG A 7 68.00 10.07 -50.81
N ARG A 8 66.84 9.45 -50.85
CA ARG A 8 65.55 10.10 -51.18
C ARG A 8 65.17 11.09 -50.09
N PRO A 9 64.75 12.32 -50.42
CA PRO A 9 64.28 13.31 -49.40
C PRO A 9 62.97 12.80 -48.77
N GLY A 10 62.90 12.91 -47.43
CA GLY A 10 61.68 12.65 -46.64
C GLY A 10 60.59 13.71 -46.89
N PRO A 11 59.32 13.36 -46.72
CA PRO A 11 58.25 14.32 -46.84
C PRO A 11 58.32 15.43 -45.81
N PRO A 12 57.80 16.65 -46.12
CA PRO A 12 57.88 17.80 -45.21
C PRO A 12 56.97 17.55 -43.97
N PRO A 13 57.29 18.12 -42.79
CA PRO A 13 56.48 18.00 -41.61
C PRO A 13 55.11 18.64 -41.86
N GLY A 14 54.09 17.79 -41.81
CA GLY A 14 52.70 18.23 -41.95
C GLY A 14 52.34 19.22 -40.86
N ALA A 15 51.75 20.33 -41.25
CA ALA A 15 51.19 21.33 -40.33
C ALA A 15 50.18 20.64 -39.36
N ALA A 16 50.47 20.77 -38.09
CA ALA A 16 49.51 20.36 -37.05
C ALA A 16 48.29 21.26 -37.16
N GLY A 17 47.18 20.67 -37.62
CA GLY A 17 45.89 21.34 -37.59
C GLY A 17 45.48 21.70 -36.16
N PRO A 18 44.64 22.72 -35.96
CA PRO A 18 44.19 23.12 -34.63
C PRO A 18 43.58 21.95 -33.85
N PRO A 19 43.83 21.88 -32.53
CA PRO A 19 43.26 20.81 -31.72
C PRO A 19 41.73 20.93 -31.74
N GLY A 20 41.10 20.02 -32.49
CA GLY A 20 39.65 19.91 -32.53
C GLY A 20 39.16 19.69 -31.12
N ARG A 21 38.25 20.52 -30.64
CA ARG A 21 37.56 20.30 -29.36
C ARG A 21 37.00 18.89 -29.35
N ALA A 22 37.62 18.03 -28.55
CA ALA A 22 37.12 16.70 -28.27
C ALA A 22 35.84 16.86 -27.46
N GLY A 23 34.72 17.06 -28.15
CA GLY A 23 33.40 17.09 -27.54
C GLY A 23 33.02 15.67 -27.11
N PHE A 24 32.19 15.58 -26.08
CA PHE A 24 31.67 14.31 -25.54
C PHE A 24 30.97 13.46 -26.63
N GLY A 25 30.39 14.10 -27.64
CA GLY A 25 29.72 13.43 -28.75
C GLY A 25 30.58 12.50 -29.63
N PRO A 26 31.79 12.93 -30.09
CA PRO A 26 32.70 12.05 -30.82
C PRO A 26 33.20 10.86 -30.00
N LEU A 27 33.42 11.05 -28.70
CA LEU A 27 33.81 9.96 -27.78
C LEU A 27 32.70 8.94 -27.63
N LEU A 28 31.48 9.36 -27.40
CA LEU A 28 30.31 8.47 -27.35
C LEU A 28 30.10 7.72 -28.67
N ARG A 29 30.31 8.39 -29.79
CA ARG A 29 30.19 7.76 -31.10
C ARG A 29 31.26 6.72 -31.35
N ALA A 30 32.48 6.96 -30.92
CA ALA A 30 33.57 6.00 -31.02
C ALA A 30 33.33 4.77 -30.14
N GLU A 31 32.88 4.97 -28.91
CA GLU A 31 32.54 3.87 -28.00
C GLU A 31 31.30 3.10 -28.50
N TRP A 32 30.30 3.80 -29.02
CA TRP A 32 29.12 3.15 -29.64
C TRP A 32 29.49 2.29 -30.83
N THR A 33 30.43 2.76 -31.67
CA THR A 33 30.91 2.01 -32.84
C THR A 33 31.67 0.77 -32.41
N LYS A 34 32.56 0.89 -31.41
CA LYS A 34 33.27 -0.26 -30.83
C LYS A 34 32.28 -1.29 -30.26
N PHE A 35 31.30 -0.80 -29.51
CA PHE A 35 30.26 -1.63 -28.93
C PHE A 35 29.49 -2.43 -29.98
N ARG A 36 29.10 -1.78 -31.09
CA ARG A 36 28.32 -2.40 -32.15
C ARG A 36 29.15 -3.32 -33.08
N THR A 37 30.46 -3.11 -33.19
CA THR A 37 31.33 -3.90 -34.05
C THR A 37 31.77 -5.22 -33.40
N VAL A 38 31.75 -5.30 -32.07
CA VAL A 38 32.12 -6.55 -31.35
C VAL A 38 30.84 -7.40 -31.18
N ARG A 39 30.56 -8.28 -32.13
CA ARG A 39 29.38 -9.15 -32.16
C ARG A 39 29.13 -9.88 -30.85
N GLY A 40 30.19 -10.27 -30.14
CA GLY A 40 30.06 -10.94 -28.85
C GLY A 40 29.40 -10.13 -27.76
N TRP A 41 29.63 -8.79 -27.71
CA TRP A 41 29.00 -7.89 -26.75
C TRP A 41 27.51 -7.69 -27.03
N VAL A 42 27.16 -7.53 -28.29
CA VAL A 42 25.75 -7.38 -28.70
C VAL A 42 24.97 -8.65 -28.40
N ILE A 43 25.53 -9.81 -28.69
CA ILE A 43 24.93 -11.11 -28.36
C ILE A 43 24.83 -11.28 -26.84
N GLY A 44 25.89 -10.96 -26.10
CA GLY A 44 25.90 -11.05 -24.63
C GLY A 44 24.82 -10.19 -23.97
N MET A 45 24.63 -8.94 -24.43
CA MET A 45 23.55 -8.08 -23.96
C MET A 45 22.16 -8.61 -24.32
N ALA A 46 21.97 -9.09 -25.53
CA ALA A 46 20.70 -9.68 -25.96
C ALA A 46 20.35 -10.90 -25.10
N VAL A 47 21.33 -11.77 -24.84
CA VAL A 47 21.15 -12.93 -23.96
C VAL A 47 20.88 -12.49 -22.52
N ALA A 48 21.60 -11.51 -21.96
CA ALA A 48 21.37 -11.01 -20.63
C ALA A 48 19.96 -10.39 -20.47
N ALA A 49 19.52 -9.60 -21.44
CA ALA A 49 18.18 -9.05 -21.46
C ALA A 49 17.10 -10.14 -21.53
N LEU A 50 17.31 -11.14 -22.38
CA LEU A 50 16.38 -12.27 -22.50
C LEU A 50 16.33 -13.09 -21.19
N VAL A 51 17.46 -13.33 -20.55
CA VAL A 51 17.53 -14.01 -19.25
C VAL A 51 16.81 -13.20 -18.18
N MET A 52 17.01 -11.86 -18.10
CA MET A 52 16.29 -11.02 -17.14
C MET A 52 14.77 -11.05 -17.35
N VAL A 53 14.31 -10.98 -18.61
CA VAL A 53 12.88 -11.09 -18.94
C VAL A 53 12.34 -12.47 -18.53
N LEU A 54 13.09 -13.53 -18.83
CA LEU A 54 12.69 -14.89 -18.48
C LEU A 54 12.60 -15.09 -16.95
N PHE A 55 13.58 -14.60 -16.20
CA PHE A 55 13.53 -14.63 -14.75
C PHE A 55 12.39 -13.77 -14.18
N GLY A 56 12.13 -12.60 -14.77
CA GLY A 56 10.99 -11.77 -14.40
C GLY A 56 9.66 -12.48 -14.63
N LEU A 57 9.49 -13.13 -15.78
CA LEU A 57 8.30 -13.92 -16.09
C LEU A 57 8.17 -15.15 -15.19
N LEU A 58 9.26 -15.86 -14.91
CA LEU A 58 9.25 -16.99 -13.98
C LEU A 58 8.91 -16.55 -12.56
N ALA A 59 9.47 -15.44 -12.08
CA ALA A 59 9.13 -14.89 -10.78
C ALA A 59 7.66 -14.44 -10.71
N SER A 60 7.15 -13.82 -11.78
CA SER A 60 5.74 -13.44 -11.90
C SER A 60 4.82 -14.66 -11.97
N ALA A 61 5.17 -15.69 -12.73
CA ALA A 61 4.43 -16.95 -12.77
C ALA A 61 4.48 -17.71 -11.43
N GLY A 62 5.63 -17.65 -10.74
CA GLY A 62 5.78 -18.26 -9.42
C GLY A 62 4.97 -17.58 -8.31
N SER A 63 4.62 -16.30 -8.46
CA SER A 63 3.75 -15.60 -7.51
C SER A 63 2.29 -16.07 -7.54
N HIS A 64 1.91 -16.84 -8.54
CA HIS A 64 0.58 -17.47 -8.66
C HIS A 64 0.53 -18.93 -8.18
N PHE A 65 1.65 -19.49 -7.72
CA PHE A 65 1.60 -20.76 -7.01
C PHE A 65 0.93 -20.53 -5.66
N GLY A 66 -0.39 -20.60 -5.63
CA GLY A 66 -1.15 -20.68 -4.41
C GLY A 66 -0.59 -21.84 -3.60
N CYS A 67 -0.07 -21.54 -2.43
CA CYS A 67 0.35 -22.55 -1.49
C CYS A 67 -0.89 -23.36 -1.15
N ALA A 68 -0.93 -24.64 -1.50
CA ALA A 68 -2.01 -25.56 -1.17
C ALA A 68 -1.43 -26.72 -0.35
N GLY A 69 -1.64 -26.71 0.98
CA GLY A 69 -1.18 -27.77 1.86
C GLY A 69 -1.14 -27.38 3.34
N PRO A 70 -0.99 -28.34 4.24
CA PRO A 70 -0.83 -28.05 5.67
C PRO A 70 0.49 -27.30 5.91
N GLY A 71 0.40 -26.05 6.32
CA GLY A 71 1.53 -25.13 6.50
C GLY A 71 1.52 -23.92 5.57
N CYS A 72 0.58 -23.86 4.63
CA CYS A 72 0.38 -22.66 3.84
C CYS A 72 -0.25 -21.53 4.68
N PRO A 73 0.20 -20.27 4.52
CA PRO A 73 -0.56 -19.18 5.11
C PRO A 73 -1.99 -19.21 4.59
N PRO A 74 -2.99 -18.91 5.43
CA PRO A 74 -4.37 -18.87 5.00
C PRO A 74 -4.48 -17.91 3.79
N ALA A 75 -5.28 -18.33 2.79
CA ALA A 75 -5.58 -17.46 1.66
C ALA A 75 -6.13 -16.14 2.20
N HIS A 76 -5.69 -15.03 1.62
CA HIS A 76 -6.24 -13.73 2.00
C HIS A 76 -7.76 -13.75 1.76
N PRO A 77 -8.54 -13.14 2.68
CA PRO A 77 -9.97 -12.97 2.46
C PRO A 77 -10.19 -12.23 1.13
N VAL A 78 -11.25 -12.63 0.43
CA VAL A 78 -11.60 -12.05 -0.86
C VAL A 78 -12.87 -11.22 -0.68
N GLY A 79 -12.84 -9.99 -1.14
CA GLY A 79 -13.99 -9.09 -1.12
C GLY A 79 -15.01 -9.39 -2.22
N PRO A 80 -16.17 -8.71 -2.24
CA PRO A 80 -17.25 -8.95 -3.20
C PRO A 80 -16.82 -8.77 -4.65
N GLY A 81 -15.84 -7.93 -4.93
CA GLY A 81 -15.25 -7.73 -6.27
C GLY A 81 -14.13 -8.70 -6.64
N GLY A 82 -13.87 -9.74 -5.86
CA GLY A 82 -12.81 -10.71 -6.11
C GLY A 82 -11.41 -10.25 -5.72
N GLN A 83 -11.26 -9.07 -5.13
CA GLN A 83 -9.97 -8.53 -4.67
C GLN A 83 -9.55 -9.15 -3.34
N ALA A 84 -8.25 -9.38 -3.16
CA ALA A 84 -7.69 -9.72 -1.86
C ALA A 84 -7.85 -8.54 -0.89
N VAL A 85 -8.38 -8.78 0.29
CA VAL A 85 -8.68 -7.74 1.29
C VAL A 85 -8.06 -8.07 2.63
N THR A 86 -7.80 -7.04 3.42
CA THR A 86 -7.45 -7.17 4.83
C THR A 86 -8.69 -6.83 5.65
N ASP A 87 -9.45 -7.85 6.01
CA ASP A 87 -10.66 -7.71 6.83
C ASP A 87 -10.29 -7.89 8.31
N ASN A 88 -9.56 -6.91 8.85
CA ASN A 88 -9.04 -6.93 10.22
C ASN A 88 -9.51 -5.70 10.99
N PHE A 89 -10.56 -5.87 11.78
CA PHE A 89 -11.13 -4.82 12.62
C PHE A 89 -11.83 -5.45 13.83
N TYR A 90 -12.00 -4.65 14.87
CA TYR A 90 -12.81 -5.03 16.02
C TYR A 90 -14.27 -4.73 15.73
N PHE A 91 -15.15 -5.74 15.89
CA PHE A 91 -16.58 -5.65 15.53
C PHE A 91 -17.44 -6.15 16.67
N VAL A 92 -18.18 -5.24 17.29
CA VAL A 92 -19.23 -5.56 18.26
C VAL A 92 -20.56 -5.44 17.54
N HIS A 93 -21.25 -6.54 17.33
CA HIS A 93 -22.40 -6.61 16.43
C HIS A 93 -23.61 -7.32 17.03
N GLN A 94 -24.73 -7.10 16.41
CA GLN A 94 -26.00 -7.80 16.62
C GLN A 94 -26.70 -8.03 15.28
N PRO A 95 -27.59 -9.04 15.20
CA PRO A 95 -28.39 -9.25 14.02
C PRO A 95 -29.28 -8.03 13.73
N LEU A 96 -29.34 -7.62 12.46
CA LEU A 96 -30.27 -6.64 11.93
C LEU A 96 -31.18 -7.36 10.92
N ALA A 97 -32.40 -7.68 11.34
CA ALA A 97 -33.41 -8.31 10.49
C ALA A 97 -34.11 -7.26 9.64
N GLY A 98 -34.15 -7.47 8.32
CA GLY A 98 -34.86 -6.58 7.39
C GLY A 98 -34.31 -5.15 7.36
N ASN A 99 -35.23 -4.20 7.23
CA ASN A 99 -34.90 -2.77 7.22
C ASN A 99 -34.66 -2.26 8.64
N GLY A 100 -33.80 -1.27 8.76
CA GLY A 100 -33.49 -0.70 10.07
C GLY A 100 -32.43 0.40 10.01
N SER A 101 -32.10 0.94 11.17
CA SER A 101 -31.05 1.94 11.28
C SER A 101 -30.25 1.75 12.56
N ILE A 102 -28.97 2.12 12.50
CA ILE A 102 -28.08 2.23 13.65
C ILE A 102 -27.52 3.65 13.68
N THR A 103 -27.50 4.25 14.87
CA THR A 103 -26.97 5.61 15.07
C THR A 103 -26.01 5.58 16.25
N VAL A 104 -24.89 6.28 16.12
CA VAL A 104 -23.89 6.43 17.18
C VAL A 104 -23.42 7.88 17.27
N ARG A 105 -23.05 8.30 18.47
CA ARG A 105 -22.32 9.54 18.72
C ARG A 105 -20.89 9.21 19.10
N VAL A 106 -19.94 9.67 18.30
CA VAL A 106 -18.51 9.54 18.58
C VAL A 106 -18.00 10.84 19.17
N THR A 107 -17.43 10.79 20.37
CA THR A 107 -16.98 11.97 21.13
C THR A 107 -15.47 12.05 21.26
N SER A 108 -14.78 10.93 21.12
CA SER A 108 -13.32 10.87 21.17
C SER A 108 -12.80 9.65 20.43
N MET A 109 -11.56 9.73 20.03
CA MET A 109 -10.83 8.64 19.43
C MET A 109 -9.41 8.67 19.99
N THR A 110 -8.99 7.58 20.60
CA THR A 110 -7.64 7.43 21.18
C THR A 110 -6.96 6.24 20.55
N GLY A 111 -5.66 6.17 20.69
CA GLY A 111 -4.90 5.05 20.15
C GLY A 111 -3.55 4.87 20.83
N ALA A 112 -2.97 3.70 20.59
CA ALA A 112 -1.64 3.37 21.04
C ALA A 112 -0.84 2.79 19.88
N ILE A 113 0.41 3.21 19.75
CA ILE A 113 1.37 2.69 18.79
C ILE A 113 2.30 1.78 19.58
N PHE A 114 2.40 0.53 19.15
CA PHE A 114 3.29 -0.46 19.74
C PHE A 114 4.54 -0.56 18.87
N GLY A 115 5.70 -0.33 19.45
CA GLY A 115 6.99 -0.57 18.82
C GLY A 115 7.56 -1.90 19.28
N ASN A 116 8.15 -2.63 18.35
CA ASN A 116 9.11 -3.65 18.72
C ASN A 116 10.41 -2.91 18.97
N GLU A 117 10.83 -2.82 20.24
CA GLU A 117 12.24 -2.52 20.55
C GLU A 117 13.09 -3.73 20.15
N ALA A 118 13.18 -3.96 18.83
CA ALA A 118 14.23 -4.81 18.30
C ALA A 118 15.47 -3.95 18.15
N SER A 119 16.20 -3.80 19.24
CA SER A 119 17.59 -3.43 19.24
C SER A 119 18.33 -4.32 18.23
N GLY A 120 18.83 -3.75 17.15
CA GLY A 120 19.95 -4.25 16.36
C GLY A 120 19.84 -5.68 15.87
N GLY A 121 19.60 -5.85 14.59
CA GLY A 121 19.94 -7.06 13.87
C GLY A 121 18.75 -7.77 13.21
N ALA A 122 18.73 -7.63 11.88
CA ALA A 122 18.21 -8.55 10.89
C ALA A 122 17.02 -9.47 11.27
N GLY A 123 15.90 -9.19 10.71
CA GLY A 123 14.84 -10.18 10.52
C GLY A 123 13.65 -9.98 11.45
N ALA A 124 12.62 -9.40 10.90
CA ALA A 124 11.28 -9.41 11.45
C ALA A 124 10.83 -10.86 11.73
N ARG A 125 11.05 -11.34 12.94
CA ARG A 125 10.31 -12.48 13.48
C ARG A 125 9.06 -11.91 14.16
N ALA A 126 8.12 -11.45 13.32
CA ALA A 126 6.77 -11.21 13.78
C ALA A 126 6.19 -12.55 14.27
N HIS A 127 5.64 -12.53 15.48
CA HIS A 127 4.82 -13.59 16.06
C HIS A 127 5.52 -14.93 16.36
N GLN A 128 6.53 -14.91 17.24
CA GLN A 128 6.76 -16.10 18.06
C GLN A 128 5.74 -16.09 19.20
N ALA A 129 4.86 -17.10 19.19
CA ALA A 129 4.02 -17.38 20.34
C ALA A 129 4.92 -17.57 21.58
N GLY A 130 4.83 -16.66 22.57
CA GLY A 130 5.63 -16.69 23.80
C GLY A 130 6.64 -15.57 23.98
N GLY A 131 6.71 -14.59 23.04
CA GLY A 131 7.51 -13.37 23.23
C GLY A 131 6.86 -12.42 24.26
N PRO A 132 7.66 -11.49 24.86
CA PRO A 132 7.09 -10.47 25.74
C PRO A 132 6.05 -9.65 24.99
N PRO A 133 4.97 -9.19 25.67
CA PRO A 133 3.95 -8.39 25.03
C PRO A 133 4.56 -7.11 24.43
N PRO A 134 4.09 -6.66 23.26
CA PRO A 134 4.57 -5.43 22.64
C PRO A 134 4.35 -4.26 23.60
N ARG A 135 5.35 -3.39 23.73
CA ARG A 135 5.26 -2.21 24.59
C ARG A 135 4.66 -1.04 23.79
N VAL A 136 3.81 -0.27 24.46
CA VAL A 136 3.32 1.01 23.91
C VAL A 136 4.50 1.97 23.81
N THR A 137 4.87 2.37 22.59
CA THR A 137 5.96 3.33 22.36
C THR A 137 5.48 4.76 22.32
N SER A 138 4.25 4.99 21.86
CA SER A 138 3.63 6.32 21.89
C SER A 138 2.11 6.22 21.97
N ARG A 139 1.49 7.29 22.50
CA ARG A 139 0.05 7.46 22.44
C ARG A 139 -0.28 8.30 21.19
N GLY A 140 -1.25 7.88 20.42
CA GLY A 140 -1.70 8.57 19.25
C GLY A 140 -2.47 7.65 18.30
N THR A 141 -3.21 8.26 17.38
CA THR A 141 -3.98 7.55 16.36
C THR A 141 -3.30 7.71 15.01
N GLN A 142 -3.33 6.67 14.21
CA GLN A 142 -2.95 6.76 12.81
C GLN A 142 -3.98 7.62 12.05
N PRO A 143 -3.59 8.41 11.03
CA PRO A 143 -4.53 9.26 10.27
C PRO A 143 -5.72 8.50 9.68
N TRP A 144 -5.52 7.23 9.33
CA TRP A 144 -6.53 6.31 8.80
C TRP A 144 -7.06 5.30 9.81
N ALA A 145 -6.82 5.50 11.11
CA ALA A 145 -7.56 4.76 12.12
C ALA A 145 -9.05 5.11 11.98
N LYS A 146 -9.93 4.16 12.27
CA LYS A 146 -11.37 4.26 11.98
C LYS A 146 -12.18 3.85 13.20
N ALA A 147 -13.20 4.60 13.50
CA ALA A 147 -14.22 4.25 14.49
C ALA A 147 -15.60 4.65 13.98
N GLY A 148 -16.59 3.80 14.17
CA GLY A 148 -17.96 4.10 13.73
C GLY A 148 -18.88 2.90 13.71
N ILE A 149 -19.74 2.86 12.72
CA ILE A 149 -20.76 1.82 12.56
C ILE A 149 -20.69 1.18 11.18
N ILE A 150 -21.08 -0.08 11.15
CA ILE A 150 -21.02 -0.93 9.97
C ILE A 150 -22.25 -1.84 9.88
N ILE A 151 -22.71 -2.09 8.67
CA ILE A 151 -23.65 -3.16 8.33
C ILE A 151 -22.92 -4.10 7.40
N LYS A 152 -22.88 -5.40 7.78
CA LYS A 152 -22.23 -6.48 7.02
C LYS A 152 -23.22 -7.56 6.66
N ASP A 153 -22.96 -8.23 5.55
CA ASP A 153 -23.65 -9.46 5.15
C ASP A 153 -23.52 -10.55 6.25
N GLY A 154 -22.33 -10.72 6.80
CA GLY A 154 -22.04 -11.70 7.87
C GLY A 154 -20.75 -11.38 8.61
N THR A 155 -20.32 -12.35 9.43
CA THR A 155 -19.07 -12.23 10.20
C THR A 155 -17.87 -12.85 9.48
N SER A 156 -18.07 -13.49 8.34
CA SER A 156 -16.97 -14.02 7.53
C SER A 156 -16.09 -12.91 7.00
N GLN A 157 -14.79 -13.17 6.94
CA GLN A 157 -13.84 -12.24 6.36
C GLN A 157 -14.13 -12.06 4.86
N GLY A 158 -14.02 -10.82 4.37
CA GLY A 158 -14.32 -10.51 2.98
C GLY A 158 -15.80 -10.30 2.65
N SER A 159 -16.74 -10.49 3.60
CA SER A 159 -18.17 -10.24 3.36
C SER A 159 -18.45 -8.80 2.94
N ALA A 160 -19.43 -8.62 2.07
CA ALA A 160 -19.96 -7.32 1.67
C ALA A 160 -20.33 -6.47 2.90
N TYR A 161 -20.05 -5.18 2.83
CA TYR A 161 -20.35 -4.25 3.92
C TYR A 161 -20.51 -2.81 3.44
N ALA A 162 -21.21 -2.01 4.25
CA ALA A 162 -21.16 -0.57 4.21
C ALA A 162 -20.95 -0.03 5.62
N ALA A 163 -20.09 0.96 5.75
CA ALA A 163 -19.70 1.56 7.02
C ALA A 163 -19.66 3.08 6.93
N ILE A 164 -20.04 3.78 8.01
CA ILE A 164 -19.76 5.19 8.19
C ILE A 164 -18.90 5.38 9.42
N LEU A 165 -17.81 6.12 9.27
CA LEU A 165 -16.66 6.09 10.14
C LEU A 165 -16.13 7.49 10.36
N VAL A 166 -15.57 7.77 11.54
CA VAL A 166 -14.68 8.91 11.77
C VAL A 166 -13.23 8.48 11.66
N THR A 167 -12.39 9.37 11.17
CA THR A 167 -10.94 9.18 11.12
C THR A 167 -10.23 10.39 11.69
N PRO A 168 -9.04 10.25 12.30
CA PRO A 168 -8.29 11.37 12.83
C PRO A 168 -7.78 12.33 11.76
N GLY A 169 -7.39 11.83 10.59
CA GLY A 169 -6.77 12.64 9.54
C GLY A 169 -7.69 13.01 8.38
N HIS A 170 -8.85 12.34 8.21
CA HIS A 170 -9.64 12.45 6.99
C HIS A 170 -11.14 12.70 7.25
N GLY A 171 -11.51 13.05 8.48
CA GLY A 171 -12.90 13.36 8.84
C GLY A 171 -13.82 12.13 8.79
N VAL A 172 -15.10 12.37 8.46
CA VAL A 172 -16.07 11.30 8.27
C VAL A 172 -15.88 10.65 6.90
N ARG A 173 -15.99 9.32 6.86
CA ARG A 173 -15.87 8.53 5.63
C ARG A 173 -17.01 7.53 5.55
N PHE A 174 -17.61 7.40 4.37
CA PHE A 174 -18.52 6.31 4.04
C PHE A 174 -17.79 5.34 3.13
N GLN A 175 -17.62 4.11 3.58
CA GLN A 175 -16.85 3.07 2.88
C GLN A 175 -17.69 1.81 2.67
N TYR A 176 -17.57 1.18 1.52
CA TYR A 176 -18.24 -0.09 1.26
C TYR A 176 -17.41 -0.98 0.31
N ASP A 177 -17.60 -2.26 0.47
CA ASP A 177 -17.00 -3.33 -0.37
C ASP A 177 -15.50 -3.16 -0.59
N TYR A 178 -14.76 -2.65 0.43
CA TYR A 178 -13.30 -2.55 0.51
C TYR A 178 -12.62 -1.56 -0.46
N VAL A 179 -13.29 -1.12 -1.50
CA VAL A 179 -12.70 -0.27 -2.56
C VAL A 179 -13.36 1.09 -2.71
N ASN A 180 -14.54 1.27 -2.15
CA ASN A 180 -15.31 2.50 -2.29
C ASN A 180 -15.18 3.37 -1.05
N ASP A 181 -15.00 4.68 -1.24
CA ASP A 181 -14.77 5.63 -0.17
C ASP A 181 -15.27 7.03 -0.54
N THR A 182 -16.18 7.57 0.27
CA THR A 182 -16.77 8.91 0.07
C THR A 182 -16.55 9.75 1.32
N ALA A 183 -16.13 11.00 1.12
CA ALA A 183 -15.90 11.95 2.22
C ALA A 183 -17.21 12.56 2.71
N GLY A 184 -17.37 12.64 4.03
CA GLY A 184 -18.38 13.40 4.74
C GLY A 184 -17.79 14.62 5.44
N LEU A 185 -18.32 14.98 6.62
CA LEU A 185 -17.88 16.12 7.42
C LEU A 185 -16.38 16.06 7.70
N PRO A 186 -15.64 17.14 7.41
CA PRO A 186 -14.20 17.20 7.67
C PRO A 186 -13.89 17.37 9.15
N GLY A 187 -12.58 17.26 9.48
CA GLY A 187 -12.05 17.54 10.81
C GLY A 187 -12.07 16.33 11.74
N THR A 188 -11.38 16.50 12.86
CA THR A 188 -11.23 15.47 13.89
C THR A 188 -12.41 15.45 14.85
N VAL A 189 -12.56 14.35 15.55
CA VAL A 189 -13.57 14.17 16.62
C VAL A 189 -12.99 14.61 17.97
N SER A 190 -13.79 15.33 18.73
CA SER A 190 -13.52 15.69 20.12
C SER A 190 -14.82 15.80 20.92
N ALA A 191 -14.72 15.91 22.25
CA ALA A 191 -15.87 16.12 23.10
C ALA A 191 -16.61 17.44 22.76
N ALA A 192 -15.89 18.48 22.30
CA ALA A 192 -16.44 19.75 21.86
C ALA A 192 -16.96 19.72 20.41
N ALA A 193 -16.47 18.78 19.61
CA ALA A 193 -16.88 18.60 18.22
C ALA A 193 -17.19 17.11 17.95
N PRO A 194 -18.26 16.57 18.54
CA PRO A 194 -18.65 15.19 18.32
C PRO A 194 -19.11 14.98 16.87
N ARG A 195 -19.14 13.74 16.45
CA ARG A 195 -19.76 13.33 15.18
C ARG A 195 -20.87 12.34 15.46
N TRP A 196 -22.01 12.60 14.89
CA TRP A 196 -23.13 11.69 14.88
C TRP A 196 -23.12 10.97 13.54
N LEU A 197 -23.17 9.65 13.58
CA LEU A 197 -23.14 8.79 12.40
C LEU A 197 -24.41 7.93 12.39
N ARG A 198 -25.00 7.75 11.22
CA ARG A 198 -26.17 6.89 11.03
C ARG A 198 -26.02 6.07 9.76
N LEU A 199 -26.32 4.79 9.86
CA LEU A 199 -26.56 3.92 8.71
C LEU A 199 -28.04 3.52 8.71
N THR A 200 -28.65 3.58 7.54
CA THR A 200 -30.01 3.06 7.30
C THR A 200 -29.96 1.99 6.26
N ARG A 201 -30.65 0.89 6.50
CA ARG A 201 -30.81 -0.20 5.56
C ARG A 201 -32.25 -0.21 5.04
N ALA A 202 -32.42 -0.30 3.71
CA ALA A 202 -33.68 -0.49 3.02
C ALA A 202 -33.47 -1.56 1.92
N GLY A 203 -33.84 -2.81 2.20
CA GLY A 203 -33.53 -3.93 1.34
C GLY A 203 -32.00 -4.15 1.24
N ASP A 204 -31.48 -4.14 0.03
CA ASP A 204 -30.05 -4.24 -0.26
C ASP A 204 -29.33 -2.91 -0.24
N GLU A 205 -30.07 -1.80 -0.07
CA GLU A 205 -29.50 -0.45 -0.04
C GLU A 205 -29.12 -0.05 1.39
N VAL A 206 -27.90 0.45 1.54
CA VAL A 206 -27.40 1.03 2.78
C VAL A 206 -26.99 2.47 2.52
N THR A 207 -27.57 3.41 3.28
CA THR A 207 -27.27 4.83 3.19
C THR A 207 -26.61 5.32 4.47
N GLY A 208 -25.50 6.04 4.32
CA GLY A 208 -24.74 6.63 5.39
C GLY A 208 -25.01 8.14 5.53
N TYR A 209 -25.20 8.58 6.77
CA TYR A 209 -25.44 9.98 7.11
C TYR A 209 -24.49 10.40 8.23
N ASP A 210 -24.06 11.65 8.19
CA ASP A 210 -23.34 12.30 9.28
C ASP A 210 -24.11 13.53 9.79
N SER A 211 -23.74 13.95 11.00
CA SER A 211 -24.27 15.17 11.61
C SER A 211 -23.29 15.71 12.65
N ALA A 212 -23.21 17.03 12.78
CA ALA A 212 -22.44 17.69 13.84
C ALA A 212 -23.22 17.81 15.16
N ASP A 213 -24.53 17.83 15.10
CA ASP A 213 -25.41 18.13 16.24
C ASP A 213 -26.42 17.00 16.59
N GLY A 214 -26.50 15.97 15.72
CA GLY A 214 -27.43 14.84 15.87
C GLY A 214 -28.86 15.15 15.40
N THR A 215 -29.15 16.36 14.93
CA THR A 215 -30.46 16.80 14.47
C THR A 215 -30.51 17.11 12.98
N HIS A 216 -29.46 17.77 12.45
CA HIS A 216 -29.31 18.07 11.03
C HIS A 216 -28.42 17.01 10.39
N TRP A 217 -28.99 16.20 9.52
CA TRP A 217 -28.34 15.07 8.90
C TRP A 217 -28.03 15.33 7.43
N SER A 218 -26.80 15.04 7.04
CA SER A 218 -26.35 15.08 5.65
C SER A 218 -26.06 13.66 5.16
N GLN A 219 -26.55 13.31 3.99
CA GLN A 219 -26.20 12.05 3.35
C GLN A 219 -24.76 12.12 2.86
N VAL A 220 -23.93 11.19 3.30
CA VAL A 220 -22.54 11.07 2.87
C VAL A 220 -22.41 10.15 1.66
N GLY A 221 -23.12 9.02 1.69
CA GLY A 221 -23.05 8.06 0.60
C GLY A 221 -24.16 7.02 0.67
N ARG A 222 -24.24 6.24 -0.41
CA ARG A 222 -25.19 5.14 -0.59
C ARG A 222 -24.50 3.99 -1.29
N ALA A 223 -24.77 2.78 -0.84
CA ALA A 223 -24.24 1.56 -1.42
C ALA A 223 -25.39 0.56 -1.64
N SER A 224 -25.35 -0.13 -2.76
CA SER A 224 -26.18 -1.30 -2.99
C SER A 224 -25.35 -2.55 -2.76
N LEU A 225 -25.62 -3.26 -1.68
CA LEU A 225 -24.95 -4.51 -1.31
C LEU A 225 -25.77 -5.66 -1.87
N ALA A 226 -25.51 -6.04 -3.12
CA ALA A 226 -26.28 -7.06 -3.81
C ALA A 226 -26.27 -8.38 -3.05
N GLY A 227 -27.46 -8.90 -2.76
CA GLY A 227 -27.62 -10.19 -2.06
C GLY A 227 -27.42 -10.10 -0.55
N LEU A 228 -27.56 -8.90 0.04
CA LEU A 228 -27.57 -8.76 1.49
C LEU A 228 -28.69 -9.63 2.11
N PRO A 229 -28.38 -10.56 3.03
CA PRO A 229 -29.36 -11.50 3.54
C PRO A 229 -30.49 -10.77 4.30
N GLY A 230 -31.65 -11.42 4.42
CA GLY A 230 -32.76 -10.87 5.21
C GLY A 230 -32.35 -10.47 6.62
N THR A 231 -31.34 -11.11 7.18
CA THR A 231 -30.72 -10.74 8.47
C THR A 231 -29.22 -10.58 8.26
N GLY A 232 -28.76 -9.33 8.27
CA GLY A 232 -27.34 -8.97 8.28
C GLY A 232 -26.83 -8.73 9.69
N GLN A 233 -25.58 -8.27 9.80
CA GLN A 233 -24.95 -7.89 11.06
C GLN A 233 -24.72 -6.37 11.09
N ALA A 234 -25.21 -5.72 12.14
CA ALA A 234 -25.00 -4.29 12.34
C ALA A 234 -24.28 -4.04 13.68
N GLY A 235 -23.38 -3.09 13.73
CA GLY A 235 -22.71 -2.84 14.99
C GLY A 235 -21.62 -1.77 14.92
N LEU A 236 -20.81 -1.75 15.99
CA LEU A 236 -19.70 -0.84 16.17
C LEU A 236 -18.44 -1.43 15.57
N LEU A 237 -17.67 -0.58 14.91
CA LEU A 237 -16.40 -0.95 14.29
C LEU A 237 -15.28 -0.04 14.78
N VAL A 238 -14.15 -0.64 15.09
CA VAL A 238 -12.87 0.06 15.27
C VAL A 238 -11.78 -0.66 14.51
N ALA A 239 -11.00 0.08 13.73
CA ALA A 239 -9.86 -0.43 13.00
C ALA A 239 -8.70 0.57 13.02
N SER A 240 -7.49 0.07 12.97
CA SER A 240 -6.30 0.89 12.84
C SER A 240 -5.32 0.24 11.87
N PRO A 241 -4.79 0.98 10.90
CA PRO A 241 -3.74 0.46 10.04
C PRO A 241 -2.48 0.18 10.86
N GLY A 242 -1.66 -0.75 10.39
CA GLY A 242 -0.34 -0.99 10.96
C GLY A 242 0.52 0.28 10.88
N TYR A 243 1.41 0.45 11.84
CA TYR A 243 2.39 1.53 11.83
C TYR A 243 3.63 1.09 11.04
N ASN A 244 3.95 1.85 10.00
CA ASN A 244 5.16 1.65 9.21
C ASN A 244 6.02 2.90 9.35
N GLN A 245 7.23 2.76 9.88
CA GLN A 245 8.24 3.80 9.89
C GLN A 245 9.42 3.33 9.04
N SER A 246 9.68 4.03 7.95
CA SER A 246 10.88 3.82 7.13
C SER A 246 11.98 4.76 7.62
N PHE A 247 13.18 4.24 7.78
CA PHE A 247 14.38 5.00 8.04
C PHE A 247 15.30 4.90 6.84
N ASP A 248 15.64 6.03 6.25
CA ASP A 248 16.65 6.08 5.19
C ASP A 248 18.03 5.96 5.85
N GLN A 249 18.74 4.88 5.55
CA GLN A 249 20.13 4.74 5.94
C GLN A 249 21.02 5.42 4.91
N HIS A 250 21.98 6.21 5.37
CA HIS A 250 22.92 7.02 4.55
C HIS A 250 23.76 6.22 3.52
N LEU A 251 23.67 4.90 3.50
CA LEU A 251 24.38 3.98 2.59
C LEU A 251 23.46 3.26 1.59
N GLY A 252 22.29 3.83 1.30
CA GLY A 252 21.44 3.32 0.22
C GLY A 252 20.56 2.12 0.58
N GLY A 253 20.41 1.80 1.85
CA GLY A 253 19.45 0.82 2.34
C GLY A 253 18.30 1.50 3.10
N SER A 254 17.06 1.13 2.85
CA SER A 254 15.92 1.50 3.68
C SER A 254 15.59 0.35 4.64
N SER A 255 15.49 0.65 5.94
CA SER A 255 14.93 -0.27 6.92
C SER A 255 13.56 0.25 7.38
N GLY A 256 12.55 -0.62 7.39
CA GLY A 256 11.22 -0.29 7.86
C GLY A 256 10.92 -0.99 9.17
N VAL A 257 10.30 -0.28 10.12
CA VAL A 257 9.72 -0.86 11.31
C VAL A 257 8.22 -0.85 11.14
N THR A 258 7.61 -2.03 11.18
CA THR A 258 6.16 -2.21 11.21
C THR A 258 5.73 -2.60 12.60
N GLY A 259 4.77 -1.89 13.15
CA GLY A 259 4.18 -2.23 14.45
C GLY A 259 2.66 -2.25 14.38
N PRO A 260 1.99 -3.06 15.21
CA PRO A 260 0.55 -2.99 15.36
C PRO A 260 0.16 -1.67 16.00
N THR A 261 -0.99 -1.14 15.62
CA THR A 261 -1.61 0.00 16.28
C THR A 261 -3.00 -0.39 16.79
N LEU A 262 -3.39 0.15 17.92
CA LEU A 262 -4.71 -0.01 18.50
C LEU A 262 -5.42 1.34 18.47
N ALA A 263 -6.69 1.37 18.01
CA ALA A 263 -7.58 2.51 18.14
C ALA A 263 -8.74 2.15 19.07
N THR A 264 -9.14 3.04 19.94
CA THR A 264 -10.27 2.92 20.86
C THR A 264 -11.13 4.18 20.87
#